data_d72f701a7dbe4d0746438595fcae3c8f
#
_entry.id   d72f701a7dbe4d0746438595fcae3c8f
#
_cell.length_a   1.000
_cell.length_b   1.000
_cell.length_c   1.000
_cell.angle_alpha   90.00
_cell.angle_beta   90.00
_cell.angle_gamma   90.00
#
_symmetry.space_group_name_H-M   'P 1'
#
loop_
_entity.id
_entity.type
_entity.pdbx_description
1 polymer ?
#
loop_
_entity_poly.entity_id
_entity_poly.type
_entity_poly.pdbx_seq_one_letter_code
_entity_poly.pdbx_strand_id
1 'polypeptide(L)'
;ETTSTMAVKAAKIAIKRANLTKDDIDFIVFATLSPDMYFPGGGVRVQDMLDMPTIGALDVRNQCSGFIYSLSVADQFIKTGMYKNILVIGAENHSGGLERSTRGRNVTVIFGDGAGAAVLSRCDEEGKGILSSHLHSEGKHAKELALEGPSTGRWVPEIIAENNPD
;
A
#
# COMPACT_ATOMS: atom_id res chain seq x y z
N GLU A 1 7.80 3.24 -14.63
CA GLU A 1 6.73 3.63 -13.70
C GLU A 1 7.21 3.46 -12.25
N THR A 2 6.62 4.21 -11.34
CA THR A 2 6.83 4.08 -9.90
C THR A 2 5.55 3.56 -9.24
N THR A 3 5.65 3.14 -7.98
CA THR A 3 4.50 2.68 -7.20
C THR A 3 3.40 3.74 -7.17
N SER A 4 3.73 5.01 -6.88
CA SER A 4 2.75 6.10 -6.86
C SER A 4 2.15 6.40 -8.23
N THR A 5 2.91 6.32 -9.33
CA THR A 5 2.35 6.56 -10.68
C THR A 5 1.35 5.49 -11.11
N MET A 6 1.59 4.24 -10.74
CA MET A 6 0.62 3.15 -10.95
C MET A 6 -0.61 3.32 -10.06
N ALA A 7 -0.40 3.67 -8.79
CA ALA A 7 -1.46 3.96 -7.83
C ALA A 7 -2.43 5.03 -8.33
N VAL A 8 -1.91 6.13 -8.89
CA VAL A 8 -2.71 7.22 -9.47
C VAL A 8 -3.62 6.74 -10.61
N LYS A 9 -3.12 5.85 -11.46
CA LYS A 9 -3.94 5.27 -12.55
C LYS A 9 -5.10 4.44 -12.00
N ALA A 10 -4.82 3.58 -11.02
CA ALA A 10 -5.84 2.77 -10.36
C ALA A 10 -6.86 3.65 -9.60
N ALA A 11 -6.39 4.67 -8.88
CA ALA A 11 -7.21 5.62 -8.14
C ALA A 11 -8.21 6.36 -9.04
N LYS A 12 -7.76 6.88 -10.20
CA LYS A 12 -8.63 7.55 -11.17
C LYS A 12 -9.76 6.64 -11.66
N ILE A 13 -9.45 5.36 -11.89
CA ILE A 13 -10.46 4.37 -12.31
C ILE A 13 -11.45 4.10 -11.18
N ALA A 14 -10.97 3.93 -9.94
CA ALA A 14 -11.82 3.66 -8.78
C ALA A 14 -12.77 4.82 -8.49
N ILE A 15 -12.26 6.05 -8.45
CA ILE A 15 -13.06 7.27 -8.23
C ILE A 15 -14.14 7.41 -9.32
N LYS A 16 -13.77 7.23 -10.59
CA LYS A 16 -14.72 7.26 -11.70
C LYS A 16 -15.81 6.19 -11.59
N ARG A 17 -15.45 4.95 -11.20
CA ARG A 17 -16.40 3.84 -11.02
C ARG A 17 -17.35 4.05 -9.84
N ALA A 18 -16.92 4.81 -8.83
CA ALA A 18 -17.75 5.23 -7.71
C ALA A 18 -18.73 6.36 -8.07
N ASN A 19 -18.66 6.91 -9.30
CA ASN A 19 -19.37 8.12 -9.74
C ASN A 19 -19.06 9.33 -8.85
N LEU A 20 -17.80 9.44 -8.38
CA LEU A 20 -17.28 10.51 -7.56
C LEU A 20 -16.20 11.28 -8.33
N THR A 21 -15.84 12.43 -7.77
CA THR A 21 -14.68 13.23 -8.16
C THR A 21 -13.57 13.14 -7.11
N LYS A 22 -12.40 13.67 -7.40
CA LYS A 22 -11.30 13.75 -6.43
C LYS A 22 -11.67 14.59 -5.20
N ASP A 23 -12.56 15.56 -5.37
CA ASP A 23 -12.98 16.49 -4.32
C ASP A 23 -14.01 15.86 -3.34
N ASP A 24 -14.59 14.73 -3.71
CA ASP A 24 -15.50 13.96 -2.87
C ASP A 24 -14.78 12.97 -1.93
N ILE A 25 -13.47 12.81 -2.08
CA ILE A 25 -12.67 11.90 -1.24
C ILE A 25 -12.19 12.62 0.00
N ASP A 26 -12.49 12.05 1.16
CA ASP A 26 -12.17 12.63 2.47
C ASP A 26 -10.83 12.13 3.04
N PHE A 27 -10.38 10.95 2.61
CA PHE A 27 -9.19 10.31 3.17
C PHE A 27 -8.57 9.30 2.18
N ILE A 28 -7.26 9.10 2.27
CA ILE A 28 -6.54 8.06 1.53
C ILE A 28 -5.93 7.06 2.50
N VAL A 29 -6.12 5.76 2.22
CA VAL A 29 -5.33 4.68 2.84
C VAL A 29 -4.54 3.99 1.75
N PHE A 30 -3.21 4.04 1.85
CA PHE A 30 -2.30 3.55 0.84
C PHE A 30 -1.44 2.40 1.37
N ALA A 31 -1.62 1.20 0.83
CA ALA A 31 -0.85 0.03 1.19
C ALA A 31 0.28 -0.21 0.19
N THR A 32 1.52 -0.22 0.66
CA THR A 32 2.69 -0.61 -0.11
C THR A 32 3.84 -1.08 0.78
N LEU A 33 4.63 -2.01 0.29
CA LEU A 33 5.94 -2.36 0.87
C LEU A 33 7.10 -1.85 0.00
N SER A 34 6.80 -1.36 -1.22
CA SER A 34 7.76 -0.82 -2.19
C SER A 34 7.46 0.65 -2.52
N PRO A 35 7.52 1.56 -1.52
CA PRO A 35 7.24 2.97 -1.74
C PRO A 35 8.31 3.61 -2.65
N ASP A 36 7.93 4.68 -3.35
CA ASP A 36 8.88 5.47 -4.17
C ASP A 36 10.02 6.05 -3.32
N MET A 37 9.75 6.34 -2.07
CA MET A 37 10.71 6.82 -1.06
C MET A 37 10.21 6.45 0.34
N TYR A 38 11.14 6.32 1.30
CA TYR A 38 10.77 5.94 2.67
C TYR A 38 9.88 6.97 3.36
N PHE A 39 10.11 8.24 3.07
CA PHE A 39 9.29 9.36 3.51
C PHE A 39 9.40 10.52 2.50
N PRO A 40 8.34 11.34 2.32
CA PRO A 40 7.01 11.14 2.88
C PRO A 40 6.34 9.89 2.33
N GLY A 41 5.18 9.51 2.88
CA GLY A 41 4.43 8.33 2.44
C GLY A 41 3.90 8.43 1.02
N GLY A 42 3.52 7.28 0.44
CA GLY A 42 2.96 7.20 -0.90
C GLY A 42 1.59 7.84 -1.01
N GLY A 43 0.78 7.82 0.07
CA GLY A 43 -0.54 8.43 0.10
C GLY A 43 -0.52 9.93 -0.16
N VAL A 44 0.42 10.68 0.45
CA VAL A 44 0.57 12.13 0.21
C VAL A 44 1.04 12.43 -1.21
N ARG A 45 1.86 11.55 -1.80
CA ARG A 45 2.28 11.70 -3.19
C ARG A 45 1.12 11.49 -4.16
N VAL A 46 0.27 10.51 -3.89
CA VAL A 46 -0.95 10.27 -4.69
C VAL A 46 -1.90 11.45 -4.58
N GLN A 47 -2.07 12.03 -3.38
CA GLN A 47 -2.85 13.24 -3.17
C GLN A 47 -2.39 14.38 -4.07
N ASP A 48 -1.09 14.69 -4.05
CA ASP A 48 -0.48 15.74 -4.88
C ASP A 48 -0.66 15.45 -6.38
N MET A 49 -0.31 14.25 -6.84
CA MET A 49 -0.40 13.86 -8.25
C MET A 49 -1.83 13.83 -8.80
N LEU A 50 -2.84 13.68 -7.95
CA LEU A 50 -4.26 13.78 -8.29
C LEU A 50 -4.79 15.21 -8.14
N ASP A 51 -3.98 16.14 -7.68
CA ASP A 51 -4.40 17.52 -7.36
C ASP A 51 -5.66 17.51 -6.47
N MET A 52 -5.61 16.73 -5.40
CA MET A 52 -6.71 16.59 -4.43
C MET A 52 -6.67 17.73 -3.40
N PRO A 53 -7.80 18.05 -2.76
CA PRO A 53 -7.82 19.00 -1.65
C PRO A 53 -6.97 18.52 -0.48
N THR A 54 -6.77 19.38 0.52
CA THR A 54 -6.07 19.01 1.76
C THR A 54 -6.92 18.00 2.53
N ILE A 55 -6.53 16.75 2.49
CA ILE A 55 -7.17 15.62 3.18
C ILE A 55 -6.12 14.77 3.90
N GLY A 56 -6.55 13.91 4.81
CA GLY A 56 -5.67 12.97 5.48
C GLY A 56 -5.19 11.85 4.53
N ALA A 57 -3.95 11.40 4.74
CA ALA A 57 -3.41 10.22 4.07
C ALA A 57 -2.65 9.35 5.07
N LEU A 58 -2.91 8.06 5.05
CA LEU A 58 -2.28 7.04 5.89
C LEU A 58 -1.64 5.97 5.03
N ASP A 59 -0.34 5.78 5.19
CA ASP A 59 0.34 4.65 4.59
C ASP A 59 0.29 3.44 5.53
N VAL A 60 -0.09 2.29 4.97
CA VAL A 60 -0.12 1.01 5.66
C VAL A 60 1.00 0.13 5.12
N ARG A 61 1.96 -0.21 5.97
CA ARG A 61 3.03 -1.14 5.62
C ARG A 61 2.77 -2.48 6.29
N ASN A 62 1.98 -3.31 5.64
CA ASN A 62 1.67 -4.66 6.12
C ASN A 62 1.82 -5.70 5.01
N GLN A 63 2.83 -5.52 4.17
CA GLN A 63 3.25 -6.38 3.09
C GLN A 63 2.08 -6.86 2.20
N CYS A 64 2.07 -8.13 1.83
CA CYS A 64 1.07 -8.72 0.93
C CYS A 64 -0.38 -8.62 1.44
N SER A 65 -0.60 -8.51 2.75
CA SER A 65 -1.93 -8.33 3.35
C SER A 65 -2.33 -6.86 3.55
N GLY A 66 -1.47 -5.92 3.18
CA GLY A 66 -1.66 -4.48 3.41
C GLY A 66 -2.99 -3.93 2.90
N PHE A 67 -3.44 -4.37 1.73
CA PHE A 67 -4.73 -3.94 1.19
C PHE A 67 -5.92 -4.37 2.08
N ILE A 68 -5.88 -5.59 2.63
CA ILE A 68 -6.94 -6.09 3.54
C ILE A 68 -6.93 -5.30 4.86
N TYR A 69 -5.74 -5.01 5.42
CA TYR A 69 -5.62 -4.15 6.60
C TYR A 69 -6.14 -2.74 6.31
N SER A 70 -5.84 -2.19 5.13
CA SER A 70 -6.32 -0.88 4.69
C SER A 70 -7.84 -0.82 4.56
N LEU A 71 -8.45 -1.89 4.02
CA LEU A 71 -9.91 -2.02 3.98
C LEU A 71 -10.53 -2.02 5.39
N SER A 72 -9.93 -2.75 6.33
CA SER A 72 -10.39 -2.79 7.71
C SER A 72 -10.29 -1.43 8.40
N VAL A 73 -9.19 -0.69 8.19
CA VAL A 73 -9.02 0.68 8.73
C VAL A 73 -10.08 1.62 8.15
N ALA A 74 -10.25 1.61 6.83
CA ALA A 74 -11.23 2.45 6.14
C ALA A 74 -12.67 2.15 6.59
N ASP A 75 -13.01 0.87 6.75
CA ASP A 75 -14.31 0.42 7.25
C ASP A 75 -14.61 1.01 8.64
N GLN A 76 -13.63 0.97 9.55
CA GLN A 76 -13.80 1.52 10.89
C GLN A 76 -13.93 3.05 10.88
N PHE A 77 -13.18 3.75 10.04
CA PHE A 77 -13.30 5.20 9.90
C PHE A 77 -14.69 5.62 9.39
N ILE A 78 -15.26 4.84 8.45
CA ILE A 78 -16.62 5.09 7.93
C ILE A 78 -17.67 4.74 8.98
N LYS A 79 -17.55 3.57 9.64
CA LYS A 79 -18.51 3.14 10.68
C LYS A 79 -18.57 4.08 11.87
N THR A 80 -17.44 4.68 12.26
CA THR A 80 -17.40 5.69 13.32
C THR A 80 -17.88 7.07 12.87
N GLY A 81 -18.15 7.26 11.58
CA GLY A 81 -18.60 8.53 11.01
C GLY A 81 -17.49 9.57 10.85
N MET A 82 -16.21 9.17 10.98
CA MET A 82 -15.07 10.08 10.84
C MET A 82 -14.94 10.59 9.40
N TYR A 83 -15.13 9.72 8.42
CA TYR A 83 -15.09 10.02 6.99
C TYR A 83 -16.24 9.36 6.24
N LYS A 84 -16.57 9.90 5.06
CA LYS A 84 -17.67 9.38 4.20
C LYS A 84 -17.17 8.57 3.03
N ASN A 85 -16.13 9.06 2.34
CA ASN A 85 -15.56 8.45 1.14
C ASN A 85 -14.07 8.29 1.31
N ILE A 86 -13.58 7.07 1.39
CA ILE A 86 -12.17 6.76 1.58
C ILE A 86 -11.64 6.05 0.35
N LEU A 87 -10.57 6.58 -0.22
CA LEU A 87 -9.83 5.94 -1.29
C LEU A 87 -8.81 4.98 -0.69
N VAL A 88 -9.01 3.69 -0.92
CA VAL A 88 -8.09 2.63 -0.50
C VAL A 88 -7.29 2.16 -1.71
N ILE A 89 -5.96 2.15 -1.60
CA ILE A 89 -5.05 1.80 -2.68
C ILE A 89 -4.06 0.73 -2.20
N GLY A 90 -3.80 -0.26 -3.05
CA GLY A 90 -2.67 -1.16 -2.92
C GLY A 90 -1.84 -1.07 -4.20
N ALA A 91 -0.54 -0.83 -4.07
CA ALA A 91 0.35 -0.73 -5.24
C ALA A 91 1.76 -1.19 -4.89
N GLU A 92 2.37 -1.91 -5.82
CA GLU A 92 3.73 -2.43 -5.67
C GLU A 92 4.51 -2.32 -6.97
N ASN A 93 5.80 -2.02 -6.85
CA ASN A 93 6.77 -2.06 -7.95
C ASN A 93 8.01 -2.83 -7.49
N HIS A 94 8.14 -4.07 -7.92
CA HIS A 94 9.21 -4.98 -7.52
C HIS A 94 10.17 -5.34 -8.65
N SER A 95 9.75 -5.23 -9.91
CA SER A 95 10.47 -5.76 -11.07
C SER A 95 11.89 -5.25 -11.22
N GLY A 96 12.17 -4.02 -10.76
CA GLY A 96 13.48 -3.39 -10.80
C GLY A 96 14.50 -3.97 -9.82
N GLY A 97 14.05 -4.61 -8.74
CA GLY A 97 14.90 -5.17 -7.67
C GLY A 97 14.95 -6.70 -7.64
N LEU A 98 14.30 -7.39 -8.60
CA LEU A 98 14.23 -8.84 -8.59
C LEU A 98 15.46 -9.48 -9.27
N GLU A 99 16.06 -10.44 -8.59
CA GLU A 99 17.12 -11.26 -9.17
C GLU A 99 16.54 -12.34 -10.10
N ARG A 100 16.80 -12.20 -11.41
CA ARG A 100 16.26 -13.07 -12.47
C ARG A 100 17.16 -14.25 -12.82
N SER A 101 18.09 -14.61 -11.94
CA SER A 101 18.91 -15.82 -12.08
C SER A 101 18.25 -17.04 -11.43
N THR A 102 18.85 -18.23 -11.63
CA THR A 102 18.39 -19.46 -10.95
C THR A 102 18.42 -19.34 -9.42
N ARG A 103 19.34 -18.55 -8.87
CA ARG A 103 19.45 -18.30 -7.43
C ARG A 103 18.21 -17.56 -6.89
N GLY A 104 17.73 -16.52 -7.60
CA GLY A 104 16.60 -15.71 -7.20
C GLY A 104 15.22 -16.32 -7.48
N ARG A 105 15.15 -17.44 -8.24
CA ARG A 105 13.89 -17.96 -8.79
C ARG A 105 12.78 -18.19 -7.76
N ASN A 106 13.12 -18.63 -6.56
CA ASN A 106 12.12 -18.95 -5.53
C ASN A 106 11.42 -17.69 -4.97
N VAL A 107 12.07 -16.55 -5.06
CA VAL A 107 11.53 -15.24 -4.63
C VAL A 107 10.93 -14.47 -5.81
N THR A 108 11.65 -14.43 -6.94
CA THR A 108 11.25 -13.67 -8.12
C THR A 108 9.86 -14.06 -8.65
N VAL A 109 9.48 -15.33 -8.53
CA VAL A 109 8.18 -15.82 -9.05
C VAL A 109 6.96 -15.38 -8.23
N ILE A 110 7.15 -14.87 -7.02
CA ILE A 110 6.05 -14.45 -6.13
C ILE A 110 5.86 -12.94 -6.10
N PHE A 111 6.74 -12.17 -6.73
CA PHE A 111 6.67 -10.70 -6.77
C PHE A 111 6.38 -10.17 -8.17
N GLY A 112 5.72 -9.04 -8.26
CA GLY A 112 5.42 -8.36 -9.52
C GLY A 112 5.00 -6.91 -9.30
N ASP A 113 4.73 -6.23 -10.40
CA ASP A 113 4.30 -4.84 -10.40
C ASP A 113 2.79 -4.77 -10.61
N GLY A 114 2.12 -3.90 -9.88
CA GLY A 114 0.69 -3.71 -10.05
C GLY A 114 0.11 -2.69 -9.08
N ALA A 115 -1.08 -2.21 -9.42
CA ALA A 115 -1.86 -1.33 -8.56
C ALA A 115 -3.35 -1.63 -8.67
N GLY A 116 -4.04 -1.60 -7.55
CA GLY A 116 -5.48 -1.69 -7.44
C GLY A 116 -6.00 -0.63 -6.46
N ALA A 117 -7.23 -0.16 -6.69
CA ALA A 117 -7.87 0.79 -5.78
C ALA A 117 -9.37 0.55 -5.68
N ALA A 118 -9.92 0.93 -4.54
CA ALA A 118 -11.36 0.95 -4.28
C ALA A 118 -11.73 2.23 -3.54
N VAL A 119 -12.93 2.72 -3.78
CA VAL A 119 -13.54 3.75 -2.94
C VAL A 119 -14.52 3.05 -2.00
N LEU A 120 -14.32 3.23 -0.70
CA LEU A 120 -15.28 2.83 0.32
C LEU A 120 -16.11 4.05 0.68
N SER A 121 -17.43 3.87 0.62
CA SER A 121 -18.40 4.91 0.99
C SER A 121 -19.37 4.38 2.01
N ARG A 122 -19.96 5.29 2.81
CA ARG A 122 -21.02 4.92 3.73
C ARG A 122 -22.18 4.26 2.98
N CYS A 123 -22.63 3.15 3.51
CA CYS A 123 -23.81 2.43 3.03
C CYS A 123 -24.72 2.12 4.22
N ASP A 124 -25.98 2.55 4.12
CA ASP A 124 -26.98 2.32 5.17
C ASP A 124 -27.87 1.09 4.86
N GLU A 125 -27.57 0.36 3.77
CA GLU A 125 -28.31 -0.88 3.41
C GLU A 125 -27.78 -2.06 4.24
N GLU A 126 -28.67 -2.71 4.96
CA GLU A 126 -28.34 -3.88 5.77
C GLU A 126 -27.80 -5.03 4.92
N GLY A 127 -26.74 -5.67 5.40
CA GLY A 127 -26.09 -6.82 4.74
C GLY A 127 -25.20 -6.45 3.55
N LYS A 128 -24.97 -5.16 3.26
CA LYS A 128 -24.03 -4.71 2.23
C LYS A 128 -22.73 -4.14 2.83
N GLY A 129 -21.67 -4.23 2.05
CA GLY A 129 -20.34 -3.72 2.43
C GLY A 129 -19.46 -4.75 3.09
N ILE A 130 -18.51 -4.31 3.93
CA ILE A 130 -17.62 -5.18 4.68
C ILE A 130 -18.37 -5.73 5.90
N LEU A 131 -18.67 -7.01 5.87
CA LEU A 131 -19.48 -7.67 6.92
C LEU A 131 -18.64 -7.99 8.17
N SER A 132 -17.40 -8.42 7.97
CA SER A 132 -16.47 -8.71 9.07
C SER A 132 -15.02 -8.59 8.61
N SER A 133 -14.10 -8.36 9.56
CA SER A 133 -12.65 -8.36 9.32
C SER A 133 -11.97 -9.26 10.35
N HIS A 134 -11.09 -10.14 9.86
CA HIS A 134 -10.35 -11.10 10.68
C HIS A 134 -8.86 -10.95 10.36
N LEU A 135 -8.13 -10.26 11.21
CA LEU A 135 -6.72 -9.91 11.02
C LEU A 135 -5.88 -10.62 12.08
N HIS A 136 -4.88 -11.38 11.64
CA HIS A 136 -4.02 -12.15 12.52
C HIS A 136 -2.56 -12.01 12.10
N SER A 137 -1.64 -12.13 13.06
CA SER A 137 -0.19 -12.17 12.82
C SER A 137 0.45 -13.24 13.68
N GLU A 138 1.44 -13.94 13.12
CA GLU A 138 2.21 -14.96 13.83
C GLU A 138 3.71 -14.64 13.75
N GLY A 139 4.18 -13.82 14.67
CA GLY A 139 5.52 -13.21 14.65
C GLY A 139 6.68 -14.19 14.69
N LYS A 140 6.47 -15.44 15.13
CA LYS A 140 7.52 -16.47 15.13
C LYS A 140 8.05 -16.79 13.72
N HIS A 141 7.26 -16.50 12.67
CA HIS A 141 7.61 -16.72 11.25
C HIS A 141 8.18 -15.48 10.55
N ALA A 142 8.46 -14.39 11.28
CA ALA A 142 8.86 -13.11 10.70
C ALA A 142 10.11 -13.17 9.80
N LYS A 143 10.97 -14.17 9.98
CA LYS A 143 12.22 -14.33 9.21
C LYS A 143 12.10 -15.26 8.00
N GLU A 144 10.96 -15.91 7.77
CA GLU A 144 10.82 -16.87 6.67
C GLU A 144 10.81 -16.20 5.28
N LEU A 145 10.32 -14.96 5.22
CA LEU A 145 10.40 -14.10 4.03
C LEU A 145 10.64 -12.67 4.50
N ALA A 146 11.89 -12.22 4.46
CA ALA A 146 12.29 -10.93 5.00
C ALA A 146 13.28 -10.20 4.10
N LEU A 147 13.16 -8.87 4.05
CA LEU A 147 14.17 -7.96 3.55
C LEU A 147 14.84 -7.28 4.76
N GLU A 148 16.02 -7.74 5.15
CA GLU A 148 16.68 -7.33 6.40
C GLU A 148 17.34 -5.96 6.31
N GLY A 149 17.63 -5.48 5.12
CA GLY A 149 18.30 -4.18 4.96
C GLY A 149 18.08 -3.55 3.59
N PRO A 150 18.30 -2.23 3.46
CA PRO A 150 18.71 -1.31 4.52
C PRO A 150 17.63 -1.06 5.57
N SER A 151 18.03 -0.95 6.84
CA SER A 151 17.13 -0.76 7.98
C SER A 151 17.89 -0.16 9.18
N THR A 152 17.22 0.14 10.29
CA THR A 152 17.89 0.57 11.53
C THR A 152 18.75 -0.54 12.16
N GLY A 153 18.47 -1.79 11.87
CA GLY A 153 19.27 -2.93 12.30
C GLY A 153 20.42 -3.25 11.34
N ARG A 154 20.43 -2.66 10.14
CA ARG A 154 21.45 -2.94 9.12
C ARG A 154 21.54 -1.80 8.10
N TRP A 155 22.47 -0.89 8.31
CA TRP A 155 22.65 0.27 7.46
C TRP A 155 23.42 -0.04 6.17
N VAL A 156 23.20 0.79 5.13
CA VAL A 156 23.84 0.63 3.80
C VAL A 156 25.35 0.49 3.87
N PRO A 157 26.12 1.28 4.66
CA PRO A 157 27.56 1.11 4.78
C PRO A 157 27.98 -0.28 5.26
N GLU A 158 27.24 -0.87 6.21
CA GLU A 158 27.51 -2.21 6.73
C GLU A 158 27.24 -3.28 5.66
N ILE A 159 26.15 -3.12 4.89
CA ILE A 159 25.82 -4.02 3.78
C ILE A 159 26.90 -3.96 2.70
N ILE A 160 27.41 -2.76 2.38
CA ILE A 160 28.49 -2.57 1.41
C ILE A 160 29.77 -3.23 1.91
N ALA A 161 30.14 -3.02 3.18
CA ALA A 161 31.34 -3.59 3.77
C ALA A 161 31.34 -5.12 3.78
N GLU A 162 30.18 -5.76 4.06
CA GLU A 162 30.05 -7.21 4.02
C GLU A 162 30.17 -7.80 2.60
N ASN A 163 29.72 -7.08 1.58
CA ASN A 163 29.76 -7.54 0.19
C ASN A 163 31.05 -7.15 -0.55
N ASN A 164 31.84 -6.21 0.00
CA ASN A 164 33.11 -5.76 -0.53
C ASN A 164 34.12 -5.70 0.64
N PRO A 165 34.65 -6.85 1.07
CA PRO A 165 35.48 -6.95 2.28
C PRO A 165 36.91 -6.38 2.11
N ASP A 166 37.29 -5.89 0.93
CA ASP A 166 38.60 -5.27 0.63
C ASP A 166 38.46 -3.72 0.71
#